data_5612525d210696757d18246ac9682bba
#
_entry.id   5612525d210696757d18246ac9682bba
#
_cell.length_a   1.000
_cell.length_b   1.000
_cell.length_c   1.000
_cell.angle_alpha   90.00
_cell.angle_beta   90.00
_cell.angle_gamma   90.00
#
_symmetry.space_group_name_H-M   'P 1'
#
loop_
_entity.id
_entity.type
_entity.pdbx_description
1 polymer ?
#
loop_
_entity_poly.entity_id
_entity_poly.type
_entity_poly.pdbx_seq_one_letter_code
_entity_poly.pdbx_strand_id
1 'polypeptide(L)'
;KYTIMKTTVLFRMMVLVAMVVAGIANTELKAQDNNFITNEEKVDDLVVSKVIYRLDGSLYRHMKYDFTYDDQKRVTAKEAFKWDSSTEKWIPYFKIDYAYSSNEITLVYARWNNSHRAYDDSVEKSVYELNDANMPIAYMNYKWNDYKWIEESAGNWAMNIQTPVTDEADLLLAGR
;
A
#
# COMPACT_ATOMS: atom_id res chain seq x y z
N LYS A 1 3.12 -21.70 -23.44
CA LYS A 1 3.03 -20.22 -23.57
C LYS A 1 2.61 -19.70 -22.22
N TYR A 2 3.60 -19.41 -21.36
CA TYR A 2 3.34 -18.93 -20.00
C TYR A 2 3.03 -17.44 -20.06
N THR A 3 1.84 -17.07 -19.60
CA THR A 3 1.40 -15.70 -19.44
C THR A 3 2.13 -15.11 -18.24
N ILE A 4 3.11 -14.26 -18.49
CA ILE A 4 3.71 -13.41 -17.46
C ILE A 4 2.66 -12.35 -17.10
N MET A 5 1.80 -12.68 -16.16
CA MET A 5 0.73 -11.80 -15.70
C MET A 5 1.18 -10.96 -14.49
N LYS A 6 1.25 -9.66 -14.72
CA LYS A 6 0.76 -8.58 -13.84
C LYS A 6 1.08 -8.66 -12.33
N THR A 7 2.25 -9.13 -11.98
CA THR A 7 2.78 -9.12 -10.60
C THR A 7 2.98 -7.70 -10.07
N THR A 8 2.97 -6.70 -10.94
CA THR A 8 3.35 -5.33 -10.58
C THR A 8 2.28 -4.57 -9.79
N VAL A 9 0.99 -4.84 -10.01
CA VAL A 9 -0.08 -4.13 -9.28
C VAL A 9 -0.31 -4.77 -7.92
N LEU A 10 -0.35 -6.10 -7.86
CA LEU A 10 -0.47 -6.85 -6.58
C LEU A 10 0.68 -6.54 -5.63
N PHE A 11 1.91 -6.47 -6.14
CA PHE A 11 3.08 -6.12 -5.34
C PHE A 11 3.02 -4.67 -4.83
N ARG A 12 2.49 -3.75 -5.64
CA ARG A 12 2.30 -2.35 -5.24
C ARG A 12 1.23 -2.19 -4.16
N MET A 13 0.12 -2.95 -4.24
CA MET A 13 -0.89 -2.96 -3.19
C MET A 13 -0.39 -3.61 -1.89
N MET A 14 0.36 -4.71 -1.98
CA MET A 14 0.93 -5.39 -0.81
C MET A 14 1.87 -4.48 0.00
N VAL A 15 2.69 -3.66 -0.67
CA VAL A 15 3.55 -2.66 -0.02
C VAL A 15 2.72 -1.57 0.68
N LEU A 16 1.54 -1.23 0.14
CA LEU A 16 0.67 -0.20 0.70
C LEU A 16 -0.02 -0.66 1.99
N VAL A 17 -0.41 -1.92 2.10
CA VAL A 17 -1.01 -2.48 3.32
C VAL A 17 0.02 -2.60 4.44
N ALA A 18 1.24 -3.01 4.13
CA ALA A 18 2.33 -3.04 5.11
C ALA A 18 2.57 -1.64 5.71
N MET A 19 2.36 -0.55 4.94
CA MET A 19 2.48 0.82 5.46
C MET A 19 1.30 1.23 6.35
N VAL A 20 0.10 0.71 6.13
CA VAL A 20 -1.08 1.03 6.96
C VAL A 20 -1.03 0.29 8.30
N VAL A 21 -0.61 -0.97 8.30
CA VAL A 21 -0.45 -1.77 9.52
C VAL A 21 0.81 -1.36 10.30
N ALA A 22 1.86 -0.91 9.63
CA ALA A 22 3.11 -0.42 10.22
C ALA A 22 3.05 1.04 10.70
N GLY A 23 1.90 1.70 10.63
CA GLY A 23 1.69 3.06 11.17
C GLY A 23 2.00 3.22 12.67
N ILE A 24 2.35 2.13 13.35
CA ILE A 24 2.77 2.12 14.78
C ILE A 24 4.29 1.92 14.95
N ALA A 25 5.01 1.52 13.92
CA ALA A 25 6.45 1.35 14.00
C ALA A 25 7.15 2.33 13.05
N ASN A 26 7.89 3.29 13.59
CA ASN A 26 8.89 4.09 12.89
C ASN A 26 10.05 3.18 12.40
N THR A 27 9.75 2.15 11.65
CA THR A 27 10.76 1.41 10.92
C THR A 27 10.91 2.11 9.58
N GLU A 28 11.91 2.97 9.48
CA GLU A 28 12.51 3.33 8.21
C GLU A 28 12.85 2.05 7.46
N LEU A 29 11.94 1.57 6.63
CA LEU A 29 12.30 0.68 5.54
C LEU A 29 13.14 1.52 4.58
N LYS A 30 14.41 1.64 4.87
CA LYS A 30 15.43 2.08 3.92
C LYS A 30 15.51 1.04 2.81
N ALA A 31 14.58 1.09 1.88
CA ALA A 31 14.88 0.65 0.53
C ALA A 31 15.99 1.60 0.07
N GLN A 32 17.20 1.11 0.09
CA GLN A 32 18.42 1.85 -0.21
C GLN A 32 18.53 2.02 -1.74
N ASP A 33 17.61 2.79 -2.31
CA ASP A 33 17.78 3.38 -3.62
C ASP A 33 18.25 4.82 -3.35
N ASN A 34 19.56 5.01 -3.41
CA ASN A 34 20.25 6.28 -3.10
C ASN A 34 19.83 7.46 -4.00
N ASN A 35 18.84 7.24 -4.89
CA ASN A 35 18.39 8.21 -5.88
C ASN A 35 17.09 8.94 -5.50
N PHE A 36 16.52 8.68 -4.31
CA PHE A 36 15.29 9.34 -3.86
C PHE A 36 15.46 10.01 -2.51
N ILE A 37 14.98 11.23 -2.41
CA ILE A 37 14.90 12.01 -1.17
C ILE A 37 13.44 12.27 -0.87
N THR A 38 13.05 12.13 0.39
CA THR A 38 11.69 12.33 0.85
C THR A 38 11.60 13.54 1.79
N ASN A 39 10.60 14.38 1.59
CA ASN A 39 10.21 15.44 2.50
C ASN A 39 8.77 15.20 2.97
N GLU A 40 8.52 15.30 4.27
CA GLU A 40 7.24 15.05 4.90
C GLU A 40 6.75 16.30 5.63
N GLU A 41 5.47 16.61 5.45
CA GLU A 41 4.73 17.58 6.23
C GLU A 41 3.87 16.85 7.25
N LYS A 42 3.93 17.26 8.51
CA LYS A 42 3.19 16.62 9.62
C LYS A 42 2.30 17.62 10.32
N VAL A 43 1.11 17.14 10.70
CA VAL A 43 0.17 17.83 11.58
C VAL A 43 -0.21 16.85 12.69
N ASP A 44 -0.05 17.24 13.95
CA ASP A 44 -0.31 16.39 15.13
C ASP A 44 0.36 15.00 15.06
N ASP A 45 1.64 14.98 14.63
CA ASP A 45 2.47 13.79 14.40
C ASP A 45 2.01 12.89 13.22
N LEU A 46 0.97 13.26 12.50
CA LEU A 46 0.50 12.56 11.32
C LEU A 46 1.11 13.16 10.05
N VAL A 47 1.60 12.32 9.15
CA VAL A 47 2.13 12.75 7.85
C VAL A 47 0.96 13.10 6.94
N VAL A 48 0.67 14.39 6.77
CA VAL A 48 -0.43 14.86 5.91
C VAL A 48 -0.01 15.00 4.45
N SER A 49 1.27 15.24 4.19
CA SER A 49 1.82 15.30 2.83
C SER A 49 3.23 14.73 2.80
N LYS A 50 3.58 14.06 1.70
CA LYS A 50 4.88 13.44 1.47
C LYS A 50 5.30 13.69 0.02
N VAL A 51 6.41 14.42 -0.16
CA VAL A 51 7.00 14.69 -1.47
C VAL A 51 8.24 13.84 -1.66
N ILE A 52 8.29 13.11 -2.75
CA ILE A 52 9.44 12.31 -3.17
C ILE A 52 10.16 13.05 -4.30
N TYR A 53 11.42 13.30 -4.11
CA TYR A 53 12.32 13.86 -5.09
C TYR A 53 13.22 12.77 -5.64
N ARG A 54 13.45 12.80 -6.95
CA ARG A 54 14.46 11.97 -7.59
C ARG A 54 15.76 12.76 -7.71
N LEU A 55 16.86 12.14 -7.34
CA LEU A 55 18.20 12.68 -7.51
C LEU A 55 18.83 12.05 -8.76
N ASP A 56 18.97 12.82 -9.82
CA ASP A 56 19.58 12.40 -11.08
C ASP A 56 20.42 13.57 -11.62
N GLY A 57 21.59 13.79 -10.98
CA GLY A 57 22.43 14.96 -11.23
C GLY A 57 21.86 16.28 -10.69
N SER A 58 20.55 16.40 -10.54
CA SER A 58 19.85 17.48 -9.85
C SER A 58 18.60 16.93 -9.15
N LEU A 59 17.99 17.74 -8.26
CA LEU A 59 16.84 17.33 -7.49
C LEU A 59 15.55 17.64 -8.26
N TYR A 60 14.81 16.60 -8.67
CA TYR A 60 13.53 16.73 -9.36
C TYR A 60 12.38 16.32 -8.47
N ARG A 61 11.28 17.10 -8.49
CA ARG A 61 9.99 16.65 -7.94
C ARG A 61 9.53 15.44 -8.75
N HIS A 62 9.21 14.35 -8.07
CA HIS A 62 8.82 13.10 -8.72
C HIS A 62 7.38 12.73 -8.41
N MET A 63 7.06 12.52 -7.14
CA MET A 63 5.74 12.14 -6.64
C MET A 63 5.38 12.95 -5.39
N LYS A 64 4.10 13.22 -5.22
CA LYS A 64 3.54 13.72 -3.97
C LYS A 64 2.41 12.79 -3.54
N TYR A 65 2.29 12.56 -2.25
CA TYR A 65 1.20 11.86 -1.61
C TYR A 65 0.58 12.74 -0.56
N ASP A 66 -0.75 12.91 -0.60
CA ASP A 66 -1.52 13.56 0.43
C ASP A 66 -2.37 12.51 1.16
N PHE A 67 -2.50 12.64 2.48
CA PHE A 67 -3.18 11.67 3.33
C PHE A 67 -4.29 12.37 4.11
N THR A 68 -5.43 11.68 4.23
CA THR A 68 -6.55 12.07 5.08
C THR A 68 -6.72 11.02 6.17
N TYR A 69 -7.14 11.43 7.34
CA TYR A 69 -7.27 10.57 8.51
C TYR A 69 -8.65 10.68 9.13
N ASP A 70 -9.08 9.63 9.83
CA ASP A 70 -10.25 9.64 10.71
C ASP A 70 -9.88 10.08 12.14
N ASP A 71 -10.91 10.17 13.00
CA ASP A 71 -10.74 10.55 14.41
C ASP A 71 -9.89 9.54 15.21
N GLN A 72 -9.70 8.32 14.69
CA GLN A 72 -8.84 7.29 15.28
C GLN A 72 -7.41 7.34 14.72
N LYS A 73 -7.07 8.39 13.95
CA LYS A 73 -5.78 8.59 13.29
C LYS A 73 -5.44 7.50 12.27
N ARG A 74 -6.45 6.83 11.69
CA ARG A 74 -6.27 5.86 10.60
C ARG A 74 -6.43 6.58 9.26
N VAL A 75 -5.60 6.21 8.27
CA VAL A 75 -5.67 6.79 6.92
C VAL A 75 -7.00 6.43 6.26
N THR A 76 -7.80 7.42 5.88
CA THR A 76 -9.06 7.23 5.14
C THR A 76 -8.92 7.48 3.64
N ALA A 77 -7.93 8.28 3.24
CA ALA A 77 -7.61 8.47 1.83
C ALA A 77 -6.12 8.72 1.63
N LYS A 78 -5.61 8.25 0.50
CA LYS A 78 -4.29 8.56 -0.02
C LYS A 78 -4.44 9.01 -1.47
N GLU A 79 -4.08 10.24 -1.75
CA GLU A 79 -4.03 10.78 -3.11
C GLU A 79 -2.58 10.89 -3.59
N ALA A 80 -2.32 10.43 -4.80
CA ALA A 80 -1.01 10.50 -5.42
C ALA A 80 -1.01 11.47 -6.59
N PHE A 81 0.07 12.24 -6.70
CA PHE A 81 0.27 13.22 -7.75
C PHE A 81 1.64 13.00 -8.40
N LYS A 82 1.73 13.27 -9.70
CA LYS A 82 2.98 13.36 -10.44
C LYS A 82 3.31 14.82 -10.73
N TRP A 83 4.59 15.15 -10.69
CA TRP A 83 5.03 16.47 -11.11
C TRP A 83 5.06 16.55 -12.64
N ASP A 84 4.42 17.58 -13.18
CA ASP A 84 4.53 17.97 -14.58
C ASP A 84 5.46 19.20 -14.67
N SER A 85 6.65 18.98 -15.18
CA SER A 85 7.67 20.01 -15.31
C SER A 85 7.32 21.06 -16.39
N SER A 86 6.45 20.73 -17.35
CA SER A 86 6.07 21.65 -18.42
C SER A 86 5.09 22.71 -17.94
N THR A 87 4.20 22.35 -17.03
CA THR A 87 3.21 23.27 -16.44
C THR A 87 3.56 23.70 -15.02
N GLU A 88 4.63 23.16 -14.45
CA GLU A 88 5.06 23.36 -13.06
C GLU A 88 3.94 23.08 -12.04
N LYS A 89 3.19 22.00 -12.25
CA LYS A 89 2.05 21.63 -11.41
C LYS A 89 2.09 20.16 -11.00
N TRP A 90 1.48 19.89 -9.84
CA TRP A 90 1.13 18.55 -9.43
C TRP A 90 -0.14 18.12 -10.15
N ILE A 91 -0.05 17.02 -10.93
CA ILE A 91 -1.17 16.44 -11.65
C ILE A 91 -1.63 15.19 -10.89
N PRO A 92 -2.93 15.04 -10.56
CA PRO A 92 -3.45 13.85 -9.93
C PRO A 92 -3.08 12.59 -10.72
N TYR A 93 -2.81 11.50 -10.03
CA TYR A 93 -2.39 10.25 -10.65
C TYR A 93 -3.28 9.08 -10.27
N PHE A 94 -3.49 8.87 -8.97
CA PHE A 94 -4.43 7.89 -8.45
C PHE A 94 -4.87 8.28 -7.03
N LYS A 95 -5.97 7.66 -6.59
CA LYS A 95 -6.49 7.74 -5.23
C LYS A 95 -6.72 6.34 -4.68
N ILE A 96 -6.50 6.15 -3.39
CA ILE A 96 -6.91 4.97 -2.64
C ILE A 96 -7.76 5.45 -1.47
N ASP A 97 -9.00 4.99 -1.40
CA ASP A 97 -9.87 5.16 -0.26
C ASP A 97 -9.79 3.93 0.64
N TYR A 98 -9.76 4.14 1.94
CA TYR A 98 -9.68 3.11 2.97
C TYR A 98 -10.95 3.12 3.81
N ALA A 99 -11.54 1.94 4.01
CA ALA A 99 -12.64 1.74 4.94
C ALA A 99 -12.28 0.64 5.94
N TYR A 100 -12.66 0.84 7.18
CA TYR A 100 -12.33 -0.04 8.29
C TYR A 100 -13.60 -0.58 8.93
N SER A 101 -13.63 -1.88 9.21
CA SER A 101 -14.61 -2.54 10.07
C SER A 101 -13.89 -3.20 11.25
N SER A 102 -14.60 -4.01 12.05
CA SER A 102 -14.01 -4.69 13.21
C SER A 102 -12.90 -5.67 12.84
N ASN A 103 -13.00 -6.30 11.68
CA ASN A 103 -12.12 -7.38 11.24
C ASN A 103 -11.67 -7.27 9.77
N GLU A 104 -11.95 -6.14 9.12
CA GLU A 104 -11.58 -5.96 7.71
C GLU A 104 -11.06 -4.55 7.44
N ILE A 105 -10.14 -4.47 6.47
CA ILE A 105 -9.74 -3.23 5.82
C ILE A 105 -10.05 -3.36 4.34
N THR A 106 -10.89 -2.46 3.83
CA THR A 106 -11.20 -2.36 2.41
C THR A 106 -10.43 -1.20 1.80
N LEU A 107 -9.75 -1.46 0.70
CA LEU A 107 -9.06 -0.47 -0.12
C LEU A 107 -9.74 -0.39 -1.48
N VAL A 108 -10.07 0.82 -1.91
CA VAL A 108 -10.64 1.07 -3.24
C VAL A 108 -9.69 1.99 -4.00
N TYR A 109 -9.21 1.52 -5.14
CA TYR A 109 -8.29 2.25 -6.01
C TYR A 109 -9.05 2.88 -7.18
N ALA A 110 -8.77 4.15 -7.44
CA ALA A 110 -9.25 4.88 -8.60
C ALA A 110 -8.08 5.60 -9.30
N ARG A 111 -8.04 5.53 -10.63
CA ARG A 111 -7.03 6.19 -11.44
C ARG A 111 -7.55 7.55 -11.90
N TRP A 112 -6.67 8.56 -11.96
CA TRP A 112 -7.00 9.84 -12.54
C TRP A 112 -7.15 9.74 -14.07
N ASN A 113 -8.25 10.26 -14.58
CA ASN A 113 -8.55 10.37 -16.00
C ASN A 113 -8.37 11.82 -16.46
N ASN A 114 -7.32 12.09 -17.22
CA ASN A 114 -7.00 13.42 -17.69
C ASN A 114 -8.07 14.02 -18.64
N SER A 115 -8.77 13.16 -19.40
CA SER A 115 -9.79 13.58 -20.34
C SER A 115 -11.05 14.07 -19.64
N HIS A 116 -11.46 13.38 -18.58
CA HIS A 116 -12.63 13.74 -17.79
C HIS A 116 -12.31 14.68 -16.62
N ARG A 117 -11.02 14.90 -16.30
CA ARG A 117 -10.55 15.64 -15.12
C ARG A 117 -11.19 15.16 -13.82
N ALA A 118 -11.30 13.85 -13.69
CA ALA A 118 -11.88 13.17 -12.53
C ALA A 118 -11.15 11.84 -12.30
N TYR A 119 -11.33 11.27 -11.13
CA TYR A 119 -10.97 9.88 -10.92
C TYR A 119 -11.98 9.00 -11.66
N ASP A 120 -11.48 7.97 -12.35
CA ASP A 120 -12.35 6.95 -12.95
C ASP A 120 -13.21 6.31 -11.86
N ASP A 121 -14.37 5.80 -12.23
CA ASP A 121 -15.15 4.94 -11.35
C ASP A 121 -14.23 3.82 -10.86
N SER A 122 -14.36 3.50 -9.59
CA SER A 122 -13.50 2.55 -8.88
C SER A 122 -13.20 1.31 -9.71
N VAL A 123 -11.92 1.05 -9.97
CA VAL A 123 -11.51 0.00 -10.90
C VAL A 123 -11.02 -1.25 -10.22
N GLU A 124 -10.50 -1.12 -8.99
CA GLU A 124 -9.94 -2.22 -8.20
C GLU A 124 -10.30 -2.04 -6.72
N LYS A 125 -10.63 -3.14 -6.06
CA LYS A 125 -10.90 -3.20 -4.63
C LYS A 125 -10.13 -4.36 -4.02
N SER A 126 -9.51 -4.14 -2.87
CA SER A 126 -8.91 -5.17 -2.04
C SER A 126 -9.55 -5.18 -0.68
N VAL A 127 -9.89 -6.36 -0.18
CA VAL A 127 -10.40 -6.58 1.17
C VAL A 127 -9.39 -7.44 1.92
N TYR A 128 -8.97 -6.97 3.08
CA TYR A 128 -8.06 -7.68 3.98
C TYR A 128 -8.81 -8.08 5.22
N GLU A 129 -8.85 -9.36 5.51
CA GLU A 129 -9.39 -9.91 6.75
C GLU A 129 -8.31 -9.85 7.83
N LEU A 130 -8.70 -9.42 9.03
CA LEU A 130 -7.81 -9.26 10.18
C LEU A 130 -8.16 -10.29 11.27
N ASN A 131 -7.15 -10.73 12.00
CA ASN A 131 -7.33 -11.49 13.25
C ASN A 131 -7.57 -10.53 14.43
N ASP A 132 -7.78 -11.11 15.63
CA ASP A 132 -8.01 -10.37 16.89
C ASP A 132 -6.83 -9.44 17.26
N ALA A 133 -5.65 -9.67 16.72
CA ALA A 133 -4.47 -8.81 16.91
C ALA A 133 -4.34 -7.72 15.82
N ASN A 134 -5.38 -7.50 15.01
CA ASN A 134 -5.40 -6.60 13.86
C ASN A 134 -4.34 -6.90 12.80
N MET A 135 -3.92 -8.16 12.69
CA MET A 135 -2.97 -8.62 11.67
C MET A 135 -3.71 -9.19 10.48
N PRO A 136 -3.35 -8.83 9.24
CA PRO A 136 -3.97 -9.42 8.06
C PRO A 136 -3.70 -10.93 7.97
N ILE A 137 -4.76 -11.72 7.81
CA ILE A 137 -4.71 -13.18 7.68
C ILE A 137 -5.17 -13.68 6.32
N ALA A 138 -5.99 -12.90 5.62
CA ALA A 138 -6.45 -13.22 4.28
C ALA A 138 -6.65 -11.95 3.46
N TYR A 139 -6.72 -12.10 2.16
CA TYR A 139 -7.08 -11.01 1.25
C TYR A 139 -7.96 -11.52 0.11
N MET A 140 -8.78 -10.62 -0.44
CA MET A 140 -9.57 -10.81 -1.64
C MET A 140 -9.43 -9.57 -2.52
N ASN A 141 -9.10 -9.76 -3.79
CA ASN A 141 -9.02 -8.68 -4.78
C ASN A 141 -10.17 -8.79 -5.76
N TYR A 142 -10.74 -7.64 -6.08
CA TYR A 142 -11.86 -7.50 -6.98
C TYR A 142 -11.54 -6.45 -8.04
N LYS A 143 -12.13 -6.65 -9.22
CA LYS A 143 -12.14 -5.68 -10.29
C LYS A 143 -13.58 -5.28 -10.61
N TRP A 144 -13.78 -3.98 -10.88
CA TRP A 144 -15.06 -3.49 -11.33
C TRP A 144 -15.25 -3.83 -12.81
N ASN A 145 -16.34 -4.51 -13.14
CA ASN A 145 -16.73 -4.84 -14.49
C ASN A 145 -18.26 -4.93 -14.59
N ASP A 146 -18.84 -4.27 -15.59
CA ASP A 146 -20.27 -4.32 -15.89
C ASP A 146 -21.16 -4.11 -14.65
N TYR A 147 -20.90 -3.02 -13.90
CA TYR A 147 -21.67 -2.61 -12.69
C TYR A 147 -21.60 -3.56 -11.49
N LYS A 148 -20.59 -4.44 -11.45
CA LYS A 148 -20.36 -5.33 -10.31
C LYS A 148 -18.88 -5.56 -10.04
N TRP A 149 -18.57 -5.91 -8.79
CA TRP A 149 -17.26 -6.39 -8.40
C TRP A 149 -17.10 -7.86 -8.76
N ILE A 150 -16.04 -8.18 -9.51
CA ILE A 150 -15.66 -9.55 -9.86
C ILE A 150 -14.39 -9.88 -9.11
N GLU A 151 -14.40 -10.99 -8.35
CA GLU A 151 -13.21 -11.48 -7.68
C GLU A 151 -12.15 -11.90 -8.72
N GLU A 152 -10.92 -11.40 -8.57
CA GLU A 152 -9.78 -11.76 -9.41
C GLU A 152 -8.84 -12.73 -8.70
N SER A 153 -8.65 -12.57 -7.40
CA SER A 153 -7.76 -13.42 -6.60
C SER A 153 -8.07 -13.32 -5.11
N ALA A 154 -7.79 -14.39 -4.42
CA ALA A 154 -7.83 -14.46 -2.96
C ALA A 154 -6.63 -15.25 -2.44
N GLY A 155 -6.25 -15.03 -1.21
CA GLY A 155 -5.17 -15.77 -0.55
C GLY A 155 -5.28 -15.68 0.96
N ASN A 156 -4.64 -16.63 1.63
CA ASN A 156 -4.58 -16.71 3.07
C ASN A 156 -3.10 -16.78 3.50
N TRP A 157 -2.70 -15.88 4.38
CA TRP A 157 -1.32 -15.84 4.89
C TRP A 157 -1.11 -16.70 6.14
N ALA A 158 -2.17 -17.04 6.86
CA ALA A 158 -2.07 -17.81 8.10
C ALA A 158 -1.50 -19.24 7.89
N MET A 159 -1.57 -19.76 6.65
CA MET A 159 -1.02 -21.10 6.33
C MET A 159 0.49 -21.09 6.03
N ASN A 160 1.12 -19.95 5.87
CA ASN A 160 2.56 -19.85 5.52
C ASN A 160 3.46 -19.39 6.67
N ILE A 161 2.91 -19.14 7.85
CA ILE A 161 3.70 -18.99 9.06
C ILE A 161 3.96 -20.42 9.57
N GLN A 162 4.89 -21.14 8.94
CA GLN A 162 5.58 -22.22 9.63
C GLN A 162 6.29 -21.56 10.79
N THR A 163 5.74 -21.69 11.99
CA THR A 163 6.54 -21.55 13.20
C THR A 163 7.78 -22.43 12.98
N PRO A 164 9.01 -21.89 13.11
CA PRO A 164 10.17 -22.75 13.14
C PRO A 164 9.91 -23.73 14.28
N VAL A 165 9.76 -25.00 13.95
CA VAL A 165 9.78 -26.09 14.92
C VAL A 165 11.20 -26.03 15.48
N THR A 166 11.35 -25.33 16.60
CA THR A 166 12.52 -25.51 17.44
C THR A 166 12.38 -26.90 18.04
N ASP A 167 12.84 -27.90 17.30
CA ASP A 167 13.11 -29.21 17.86
C ASP A 167 14.24 -29.05 18.88
N GLU A 168 13.85 -28.72 20.12
CA GLU A 168 14.73 -28.82 21.29
C GLU A 168 15.18 -30.28 21.51
N ALA A 169 14.62 -31.23 20.79
CA ALA A 169 14.98 -32.64 20.89
C ALA A 169 16.33 -32.98 20.22
N ASP A 170 16.77 -32.21 19.22
CA ASP A 170 18.02 -32.52 18.50
C ASP A 170 19.29 -31.94 19.16
N LEU A 171 19.15 -31.05 20.14
CA LEU A 171 20.30 -30.52 20.89
C LEU A 171 20.79 -31.42 22.03
N LEU A 172 20.02 -32.43 22.41
CA LEU A 172 20.39 -33.35 23.48
C LEU A 172 21.15 -34.62 23.00
N LEU A 173 21.28 -34.85 21.70
CA LEU A 173 21.97 -36.01 21.13
C LEU A 173 23.35 -35.74 20.56
N ALA A 174 23.80 -34.47 20.51
CA ALA A 174 25.14 -34.09 20.03
C ALA A 174 26.21 -34.00 21.14
N GLY A 175 25.89 -34.41 22.36
CA GLY A 175 26.75 -34.33 23.52
C GLY A 175 27.05 -35.69 24.16
N ARG A 176 27.48 -36.68 23.35
CA ARG A 176 28.16 -37.89 23.85
C ARG A 176 29.26 -38.33 22.93
#